data_367f09458db78d9ba7713383ad0b75b3
#
_entry.id   367f09458db78d9ba7713383ad0b75b3
#
_cell.length_a   1.000
_cell.length_b   1.000
_cell.length_c   1.000
_cell.angle_alpha   90.00
_cell.angle_beta   90.00
_cell.angle_gamma   90.00
#
_symmetry.space_group_name_H-M   'P 1'
#
loop_
_entity.id
_entity.type
_entity.pdbx_description
1 polymer ?
#
loop_
_entity_poly.entity_id
_entity_poly.type
_entity_poly.pdbx_seq_one_letter_code
_entity_poly.pdbx_strand_id
1 'polypeptide(L)'
;MNDELIGVNGKNVDARNFMELSKMIRGKIGTKVTLTLIRNNKKFDVTIVRANIKQSTVSVRQKGSATIIAISQFDVNTAKDLREALKNAKVLHSKKLIIDLRNNPGGIMEQAMTCAAYFVPYGKIIMKYEGRNVHQIIRSNKKLSNNFRTKLKPIIIINQHTASASEIFTAALVDNQCAVTVGQHSFGKGTVQQVGADDNVEYKFTIAKWLTPRGKWINKRGIKPTYKTPVSAIENLPKFQTNTLLKYNMMGLDIAILQKYLMALGYLSNNLTGVYDNATLNSVKMFQKDNNLKVTGIVNKDIRYALYVAAYNKFYNDDVTVSKALSIDF
;
A
#
# COMPACT_ATOMS: atom_id res chain seq x y z
N MET A 1 -2.81 -4.43 -21.56
CA MET A 1 -2.37 -3.27 -20.74
C MET A 1 -1.22 -2.61 -21.44
N ASN A 2 -1.02 -1.33 -21.33
CA ASN A 2 -0.06 -0.42 -22.00
C ASN A 2 -0.68 0.39 -23.15
N ASP A 3 -1.96 0.74 -23.04
CA ASP A 3 -2.56 1.70 -23.94
C ASP A 3 -2.06 3.11 -23.59
N GLU A 4 -1.72 3.89 -24.59
CA GLU A 4 -1.37 5.30 -24.43
C GLU A 4 -2.60 6.16 -24.69
N LEU A 5 -2.97 7.01 -23.73
CA LEU A 5 -4.07 7.95 -23.89
C LEU A 5 -3.58 9.20 -24.64
N ILE A 6 -4.16 9.46 -25.79
CA ILE A 6 -3.80 10.59 -26.67
C ILE A 6 -4.94 11.59 -26.87
N GLY A 7 -6.16 11.25 -26.48
CA GLY A 7 -7.31 12.14 -26.64
C GLY A 7 -8.46 11.85 -25.68
N VAL A 8 -9.24 12.87 -25.35
CA VAL A 8 -10.48 12.79 -24.58
C VAL A 8 -11.57 13.60 -25.25
N ASN A 9 -12.69 12.98 -25.58
CA ASN A 9 -13.83 13.57 -26.29
C ASN A 9 -13.41 14.32 -27.59
N GLY A 10 -12.53 13.69 -28.38
CA GLY A 10 -12.04 14.23 -29.65
C GLY A 10 -10.97 15.34 -29.52
N LYS A 11 -10.59 15.76 -28.30
CA LYS A 11 -9.52 16.72 -28.06
C LYS A 11 -8.22 15.98 -27.75
N ASN A 12 -7.13 16.33 -28.39
CA ASN A 12 -5.80 15.82 -28.06
C ASN A 12 -5.41 16.23 -26.63
N VAL A 13 -4.76 15.34 -25.91
CA VAL A 13 -4.32 15.57 -24.53
C VAL A 13 -2.81 15.47 -24.42
N ASP A 14 -2.23 16.31 -23.55
CA ASP A 14 -0.83 16.20 -23.13
C ASP A 14 -0.78 15.43 -21.80
N ALA A 15 -0.21 14.23 -21.83
CA ALA A 15 -0.05 13.39 -20.65
C ALA A 15 0.76 14.03 -19.51
N ARG A 16 1.51 15.11 -19.80
CA ARG A 16 2.27 15.89 -18.81
C ARG A 16 1.38 16.74 -17.92
N ASN A 17 0.16 17.11 -18.39
CA ASN A 17 -0.79 17.88 -17.61
C ASN A 17 -1.87 16.95 -16.96
N PHE A 18 -1.44 16.18 -15.97
CA PHE A 18 -2.32 15.20 -15.30
C PHE A 18 -3.58 15.82 -14.65
N MET A 19 -3.48 17.05 -14.14
CA MET A 19 -4.61 17.74 -13.49
C MET A 19 -5.72 18.08 -14.49
N GLU A 20 -5.36 18.60 -15.64
CA GLU A 20 -6.31 18.92 -16.72
C GLU A 20 -6.91 17.64 -17.32
N LEU A 21 -6.07 16.66 -17.60
CA LEU A 21 -6.48 15.34 -18.07
C LEU A 21 -7.50 14.69 -17.12
N SER A 22 -7.24 14.76 -15.83
CA SER A 22 -8.15 14.23 -14.81
C SER A 22 -9.50 14.96 -14.80
N LYS A 23 -9.52 16.28 -14.99
CA LYS A 23 -10.75 17.07 -15.11
C LYS A 23 -11.56 16.69 -16.36
N MET A 24 -10.90 16.43 -17.48
CA MET A 24 -11.56 16.05 -18.74
C MET A 24 -12.18 14.64 -18.64
N ILE A 25 -11.51 13.69 -17.97
CA ILE A 25 -12.00 12.33 -17.82
C ILE A 25 -13.11 12.25 -16.78
N ARG A 26 -12.98 12.94 -15.65
CA ARG A 26 -13.99 12.98 -14.59
C ARG A 26 -15.24 13.76 -15.04
N GLY A 27 -16.37 13.49 -14.39
CA GLY A 27 -17.63 14.19 -14.65
C GLY A 27 -18.81 13.53 -13.96
N LYS A 28 -20.02 14.01 -14.25
CA LYS A 28 -21.25 13.50 -13.63
C LYS A 28 -21.44 12.01 -13.92
N ILE A 29 -21.77 11.23 -12.89
CA ILE A 29 -22.09 9.80 -13.01
C ILE A 29 -23.18 9.59 -14.05
N GLY A 30 -23.05 8.52 -14.86
CA GLY A 30 -23.99 8.20 -15.94
C GLY A 30 -23.69 8.91 -17.27
N THR A 31 -22.82 9.93 -17.29
CA THR A 31 -22.40 10.56 -18.55
C THR A 31 -21.30 9.77 -19.25
N LYS A 32 -21.23 9.89 -20.57
CA LYS A 32 -20.24 9.20 -21.39
C LYS A 32 -18.97 10.06 -21.52
N VAL A 33 -17.83 9.41 -21.65
CA VAL A 33 -16.55 10.00 -22.07
C VAL A 33 -15.89 9.07 -23.09
N THR A 34 -15.40 9.64 -24.18
CA THR A 34 -14.69 8.90 -25.22
C THR A 34 -13.21 9.14 -25.05
N LEU A 35 -12.44 8.08 -24.90
CA LEU A 35 -10.99 8.08 -24.79
C LEU A 35 -10.39 7.61 -26.10
N THR A 36 -9.48 8.38 -26.67
CA THR A 36 -8.68 7.96 -27.83
C THR A 36 -7.38 7.37 -27.36
N LEU A 37 -7.15 6.11 -27.67
CA LEU A 37 -6.03 5.30 -27.18
C LEU A 37 -5.16 4.81 -28.34
N ILE A 38 -3.87 4.58 -28.07
CA ILE A 38 -2.96 3.85 -28.96
C ILE A 38 -2.56 2.54 -28.28
N ARG A 39 -2.73 1.41 -28.99
CA ARG A 39 -2.23 0.07 -28.62
C ARG A 39 -1.52 -0.53 -29.81
N ASN A 40 -0.28 -0.98 -29.64
CA ASN A 40 0.52 -1.57 -30.73
C ASN A 40 0.52 -0.71 -32.00
N ASN A 41 0.73 0.60 -31.85
CA ASN A 41 0.72 1.62 -32.90
C ASN A 41 -0.63 1.78 -33.66
N LYS A 42 -1.71 1.17 -33.17
CA LYS A 42 -3.05 1.36 -33.72
C LYS A 42 -3.85 2.29 -32.81
N LYS A 43 -4.43 3.33 -33.43
CA LYS A 43 -5.34 4.28 -32.76
C LYS A 43 -6.76 3.72 -32.76
N PHE A 44 -7.46 3.84 -31.62
CA PHE A 44 -8.87 3.44 -31.48
C PHE A 44 -9.54 4.26 -30.38
N ASP A 45 -10.86 4.39 -30.47
CA ASP A 45 -11.67 5.08 -29.47
C ASP A 45 -12.41 4.08 -28.57
N VAL A 46 -12.49 4.41 -27.27
CA VAL A 46 -13.26 3.68 -26.29
C VAL A 46 -14.19 4.65 -25.59
N THR A 47 -15.50 4.42 -25.70
CA THR A 47 -16.49 5.19 -24.95
C THR A 47 -16.85 4.45 -23.67
N ILE A 48 -16.64 5.10 -22.54
CA ILE A 48 -16.99 4.59 -21.22
C ILE A 48 -18.07 5.45 -20.56
N VAL A 49 -18.93 4.81 -19.76
CA VAL A 49 -19.91 5.52 -18.93
C VAL A 49 -19.26 5.82 -17.59
N ARG A 50 -19.29 7.09 -17.18
CA ARG A 50 -18.75 7.48 -15.88
C ARG A 50 -19.58 6.85 -14.77
N ALA A 51 -18.92 6.17 -13.87
CA ALA A 51 -19.51 5.53 -12.71
C ALA A 51 -18.73 5.91 -11.45
N ASN A 52 -19.34 5.75 -10.30
CA ASN A 52 -18.61 5.82 -9.05
C ASN A 52 -17.73 4.55 -8.92
N ILE A 53 -16.44 4.69 -9.16
CA ILE A 53 -15.49 3.59 -8.99
C ILE A 53 -15.25 3.42 -7.49
N LYS A 54 -15.95 2.49 -6.88
CA LYS A 54 -15.65 2.06 -5.50
C LYS A 54 -14.41 1.17 -5.56
N GLN A 55 -13.25 1.77 -5.47
CA GLN A 55 -12.02 1.00 -5.27
C GLN A 55 -11.98 0.61 -3.80
N SER A 56 -12.18 -0.70 -3.51
CA SER A 56 -12.04 -1.19 -2.14
C SER A 56 -10.60 -1.03 -1.67
N THR A 57 -10.43 -0.50 -0.47
CA THR A 57 -9.13 -0.43 0.22
C THR A 57 -8.77 -1.73 0.91
N VAL A 58 -9.68 -2.71 0.90
CA VAL A 58 -9.51 -4.03 1.51
C VAL A 58 -9.42 -5.08 0.41
N SER A 59 -8.37 -5.87 0.43
CA SER A 59 -8.20 -7.02 -0.46
C SER A 59 -7.95 -8.29 0.35
N VAL A 60 -8.42 -9.42 -0.16
CA VAL A 60 -8.33 -10.73 0.51
C VAL A 60 -7.60 -11.70 -0.39
N ARG A 61 -6.60 -12.40 0.16
CA ARG A 61 -5.90 -13.49 -0.53
C ARG A 61 -5.63 -14.65 0.42
N GLN A 62 -5.49 -15.84 -0.15
CA GLN A 62 -5.09 -17.05 0.58
C GLN A 62 -3.59 -17.32 0.40
N LYS A 63 -2.94 -17.80 1.46
CA LYS A 63 -1.60 -18.40 1.37
C LYS A 63 -1.55 -19.64 2.27
N GLY A 64 -1.61 -20.82 1.65
CA GLY A 64 -1.81 -22.07 2.38
C GLY A 64 -3.15 -22.06 3.17
N SER A 65 -3.10 -22.38 4.46
CA SER A 65 -4.27 -22.37 5.34
C SER A 65 -4.56 -21.01 6.01
N ALA A 66 -3.84 -19.94 5.61
CA ALA A 66 -4.03 -18.61 6.19
C ALA A 66 -4.77 -17.67 5.23
N THR A 67 -5.64 -16.82 5.78
CA THR A 67 -6.22 -15.68 5.08
C THR A 67 -5.39 -14.44 5.36
N ILE A 68 -5.01 -13.72 4.32
CA ILE A 68 -4.35 -12.42 4.39
C ILE A 68 -5.32 -11.36 3.90
N ILE A 69 -5.65 -10.41 4.77
CA ILE A 69 -6.45 -9.22 4.47
C ILE A 69 -5.50 -8.03 4.45
N ALA A 70 -5.28 -7.45 3.26
CA ALA A 70 -4.50 -6.23 3.15
C ALA A 70 -5.43 -5.01 3.14
N ILE A 71 -5.06 -3.98 3.93
CA ILE A 71 -5.76 -2.70 3.99
C ILE A 71 -4.79 -1.63 3.52
N SER A 72 -5.05 -1.02 2.34
CA SER A 72 -4.14 -0.04 1.73
C SER A 72 -4.24 1.36 2.36
N GLN A 73 -5.41 1.72 2.86
CA GLN A 73 -5.67 2.94 3.64
C GLN A 73 -7.02 2.83 4.35
N PHE A 74 -7.29 3.73 5.30
CA PHE A 74 -8.59 3.83 5.95
C PHE A 74 -9.44 4.92 5.29
N ASP A 75 -10.39 4.53 4.45
CA ASP A 75 -11.36 5.43 3.82
C ASP A 75 -12.80 5.14 4.28
N VAL A 76 -13.78 5.86 3.73
CA VAL A 76 -15.19 5.83 4.16
C VAL A 76 -15.84 4.44 4.13
N ASN A 77 -15.33 3.51 3.34
CA ASN A 77 -15.89 2.16 3.18
C ASN A 77 -15.06 1.07 3.89
N THR A 78 -13.86 1.39 4.38
CA THR A 78 -12.91 0.38 4.86
C THR A 78 -13.49 -0.51 5.96
N ALA A 79 -14.23 0.04 6.92
CA ALA A 79 -14.83 -0.75 7.99
C ALA A 79 -15.91 -1.73 7.45
N LYS A 80 -16.72 -1.27 6.49
CA LYS A 80 -17.70 -2.13 5.82
C LYS A 80 -17.02 -3.26 5.06
N ASP A 81 -16.02 -2.93 4.26
CA ASP A 81 -15.31 -3.90 3.42
C ASP A 81 -14.54 -4.91 4.29
N LEU A 82 -13.90 -4.47 5.37
CA LEU A 82 -13.24 -5.36 6.33
C LEU A 82 -14.23 -6.30 7.02
N ARG A 83 -15.41 -5.80 7.41
CA ARG A 83 -16.46 -6.65 8.02
C ARG A 83 -16.90 -7.75 7.06
N GLU A 84 -17.14 -7.43 5.79
CA GLU A 84 -17.50 -8.44 4.78
C GLU A 84 -16.35 -9.42 4.52
N ALA A 85 -15.11 -8.95 4.47
CA ALA A 85 -13.93 -9.81 4.35
C ALA A 85 -13.80 -10.76 5.56
N LEU A 86 -14.05 -10.29 6.79
CA LEU A 86 -13.98 -11.10 7.99
C LEU A 86 -15.07 -12.17 8.04
N LYS A 87 -16.28 -11.87 7.53
CA LYS A 87 -17.33 -12.88 7.38
C LYS A 87 -16.90 -13.98 6.40
N ASN A 88 -16.32 -13.61 5.27
CA ASN A 88 -15.85 -14.56 4.27
C ASN A 88 -14.67 -15.39 4.76
N ALA A 89 -13.70 -14.79 5.48
CA ALA A 89 -12.55 -15.48 6.05
C ALA A 89 -12.97 -16.57 7.04
N LYS A 90 -14.04 -16.33 7.83
CA LYS A 90 -14.62 -17.35 8.73
C LYS A 90 -15.22 -18.52 7.95
N VAL A 91 -15.86 -18.25 6.82
CA VAL A 91 -16.42 -19.29 5.92
C VAL A 91 -15.30 -20.13 5.28
N LEU A 92 -14.15 -19.51 4.98
CA LEU A 92 -13.00 -20.19 4.39
C LEU A 92 -12.21 -21.08 5.38
N HIS A 93 -12.64 -21.16 6.65
CA HIS A 93 -12.02 -21.98 7.71
C HIS A 93 -10.50 -21.78 7.83
N SER A 94 -10.04 -20.54 7.68
CA SER A 94 -8.63 -20.21 7.80
C SER A 94 -8.09 -20.50 9.20
N LYS A 95 -6.98 -21.23 9.29
CA LYS A 95 -6.32 -21.50 10.56
C LYS A 95 -5.66 -20.25 11.15
N LYS A 96 -5.28 -19.29 10.30
CA LYS A 96 -4.63 -18.03 10.69
C LYS A 96 -5.22 -16.86 9.91
N LEU A 97 -5.39 -15.74 10.61
CA LEU A 97 -5.75 -14.45 10.02
C LEU A 97 -4.55 -13.52 10.08
N ILE A 98 -4.16 -12.98 8.94
CA ILE A 98 -3.11 -11.96 8.83
C ILE A 98 -3.76 -10.67 8.32
N ILE A 99 -3.49 -9.54 8.98
CA ILE A 99 -3.87 -8.20 8.49
C ILE A 99 -2.60 -7.49 8.05
N ASP A 100 -2.47 -7.21 6.76
CA ASP A 100 -1.31 -6.54 6.18
C ASP A 100 -1.58 -5.03 6.08
N LEU A 101 -0.85 -4.26 6.88
CA LEU A 101 -0.90 -2.79 6.93
C LEU A 101 0.39 -2.15 6.39
N ARG A 102 1.24 -2.90 5.72
CA ARG A 102 2.43 -2.32 5.10
C ARG A 102 2.03 -1.26 4.09
N ASN A 103 2.77 -0.15 4.09
CA ASN A 103 2.54 1.01 3.22
C ASN A 103 1.17 1.68 3.39
N ASN A 104 0.44 1.41 4.48
CA ASN A 104 -0.81 2.07 4.79
C ASN A 104 -0.55 3.36 5.58
N PRO A 105 -0.70 4.56 4.97
CA PRO A 105 -0.39 5.84 5.61
C PRO A 105 -1.44 6.28 6.65
N GLY A 106 -2.49 5.48 6.85
CA GLY A 106 -3.62 5.80 7.72
C GLY A 106 -4.85 6.23 6.94
N GLY A 107 -5.44 7.35 7.29
CA GLY A 107 -6.66 7.88 6.70
C GLY A 107 -7.67 8.29 7.76
N ILE A 108 -8.93 7.91 7.60
CA ILE A 108 -10.05 8.31 8.46
C ILE A 108 -9.95 7.58 9.80
N MET A 109 -9.76 8.34 10.88
CA MET A 109 -9.57 7.83 12.24
C MET A 109 -10.78 6.99 12.71
N GLU A 110 -12.00 7.45 12.43
CA GLU A 110 -13.24 6.77 12.80
C GLU A 110 -13.35 5.39 12.16
N GLN A 111 -12.87 5.24 10.93
CA GLN A 111 -12.83 3.94 10.25
C GLN A 111 -11.86 2.97 10.93
N ALA A 112 -10.68 3.45 11.31
CA ALA A 112 -9.70 2.63 12.03
C ALA A 112 -10.22 2.20 13.41
N MET A 113 -10.89 3.11 14.14
CA MET A 113 -11.51 2.81 15.43
C MET A 113 -12.65 1.78 15.29
N THR A 114 -13.49 1.91 14.26
CA THR A 114 -14.56 0.96 13.95
C THR A 114 -13.97 -0.42 13.60
N CYS A 115 -12.95 -0.46 12.74
CA CYS A 115 -12.23 -1.71 12.42
C CYS A 115 -11.61 -2.35 13.66
N ALA A 116 -10.99 -1.57 14.55
CA ALA A 116 -10.44 -2.07 15.80
C ALA A 116 -11.52 -2.64 16.74
N ALA A 117 -12.69 -1.99 16.80
CA ALA A 117 -13.82 -2.46 17.61
C ALA A 117 -14.39 -3.82 17.16
N TYR A 118 -14.09 -4.27 15.95
CA TYR A 118 -14.42 -5.62 15.50
C TYR A 118 -13.65 -6.72 16.25
N PHE A 119 -12.47 -6.40 16.76
CA PHE A 119 -11.58 -7.35 17.45
C PHE A 119 -11.51 -7.10 18.95
N VAL A 120 -11.53 -5.83 19.36
CA VAL A 120 -11.35 -5.43 20.76
C VAL A 120 -12.65 -5.67 21.55
N PRO A 121 -12.60 -6.33 22.72
CA PRO A 121 -13.77 -6.55 23.56
C PRO A 121 -14.46 -5.25 23.98
N TYR A 122 -15.80 -5.29 24.08
CA TYR A 122 -16.57 -4.13 24.53
C TYR A 122 -16.14 -3.66 25.91
N GLY A 123 -16.13 -2.36 26.11
CA GLY A 123 -15.64 -1.69 27.33
C GLY A 123 -14.12 -1.43 27.33
N LYS A 124 -13.33 -2.16 26.54
CA LYS A 124 -11.88 -1.94 26.44
C LYS A 124 -11.56 -0.69 25.63
N ILE A 125 -10.44 -0.05 25.97
CA ILE A 125 -10.00 1.20 25.33
C ILE A 125 -9.47 0.91 23.93
N ILE A 126 -9.91 1.69 22.95
CA ILE A 126 -9.37 1.72 21.59
C ILE A 126 -8.20 2.72 21.54
N MET A 127 -8.41 3.93 22.01
CA MET A 127 -7.39 4.99 22.09
C MET A 127 -7.80 6.06 23.10
N LYS A 128 -6.84 6.93 23.45
CA LYS A 128 -7.10 8.16 24.19
C LYS A 128 -6.78 9.34 23.31
N TYR A 129 -7.58 10.39 23.43
CA TYR A 129 -7.44 11.63 22.68
C TYR A 129 -7.20 12.78 23.65
N GLU A 130 -6.13 13.55 23.44
CA GLU A 130 -5.75 14.67 24.28
C GLU A 130 -5.50 15.92 23.41
N GLY A 131 -6.44 16.84 23.45
CA GLY A 131 -6.35 18.19 22.88
C GLY A 131 -6.22 19.24 23.97
N ARG A 132 -6.18 20.52 23.59
CA ARG A 132 -6.00 21.65 24.52
C ARG A 132 -7.02 21.64 25.64
N ASN A 133 -8.31 21.43 25.32
CA ASN A 133 -9.42 21.46 26.28
C ASN A 133 -10.28 20.18 26.17
N VAL A 134 -9.77 19.12 25.56
CA VAL A 134 -10.53 17.90 25.31
C VAL A 134 -9.69 16.69 25.65
N HIS A 135 -10.18 15.90 26.62
CA HIS A 135 -9.62 14.61 26.99
C HIS A 135 -10.71 13.56 26.81
N GLN A 136 -10.51 12.63 25.89
CA GLN A 136 -11.49 11.60 25.63
C GLN A 136 -10.85 10.20 25.67
N ILE A 137 -11.58 9.25 26.22
CA ILE A 137 -11.22 7.83 26.20
C ILE A 137 -12.23 7.12 25.29
N ILE A 138 -11.78 6.69 24.12
CA ILE A 138 -12.61 5.97 23.17
C ILE A 138 -12.56 4.49 23.52
N ARG A 139 -13.74 3.91 23.78
CA ARG A 139 -13.90 2.49 24.15
C ARG A 139 -14.66 1.74 23.06
N SER A 140 -14.31 0.48 22.88
CA SER A 140 -15.08 -0.45 22.04
C SER A 140 -16.48 -0.63 22.63
N ASN A 141 -17.49 -0.56 21.76
CA ASN A 141 -18.89 -0.79 22.11
C ASN A 141 -19.69 -1.22 20.86
N LYS A 142 -20.95 -1.62 21.08
CA LYS A 142 -21.85 -2.09 19.99
C LYS A 142 -22.05 -1.04 18.89
N LYS A 143 -22.21 0.24 19.25
CA LYS A 143 -22.39 1.34 18.29
C LYS A 143 -21.17 1.53 17.43
N LEU A 144 -19.97 1.62 18.03
CA LEU A 144 -18.71 1.79 17.30
C LEU A 144 -18.41 0.61 16.37
N SER A 145 -18.74 -0.62 16.79
CA SER A 145 -18.53 -1.83 15.98
C SER A 145 -19.64 -2.13 14.98
N ASN A 146 -20.65 -1.27 14.83
CA ASN A 146 -21.84 -1.54 14.03
C ASN A 146 -22.47 -2.91 14.32
N ASN A 147 -22.54 -3.28 15.61
CA ASN A 147 -23.04 -4.58 16.12
C ASN A 147 -22.30 -5.81 15.57
N PHE A 148 -21.07 -5.62 15.04
CA PHE A 148 -20.23 -6.73 14.57
C PHE A 148 -19.02 -6.91 15.47
N ARG A 149 -18.69 -8.16 15.77
CA ARG A 149 -17.47 -8.53 16.50
C ARG A 149 -17.03 -9.94 16.15
N THR A 150 -15.73 -10.13 16.06
CA THR A 150 -15.09 -11.44 15.86
C THR A 150 -14.25 -11.84 17.07
N LYS A 151 -14.04 -13.14 17.25
CA LYS A 151 -13.09 -13.70 18.21
C LYS A 151 -11.74 -14.03 17.56
N LEU A 152 -11.61 -13.81 16.26
CA LEU A 152 -10.35 -14.04 15.56
C LEU A 152 -9.28 -13.09 16.10
N LYS A 153 -8.08 -13.62 16.29
CA LYS A 153 -6.90 -12.87 16.70
C LYS A 153 -5.96 -12.76 15.52
N PRO A 154 -5.85 -11.59 14.89
CA PRO A 154 -4.99 -11.43 13.73
C PRO A 154 -3.51 -11.28 14.12
N ILE A 155 -2.63 -11.70 13.20
CA ILE A 155 -1.24 -11.28 13.16
C ILE A 155 -1.19 -10.06 12.24
N ILE A 156 -0.71 -8.91 12.75
CA ILE A 156 -0.69 -7.66 11.99
C ILE A 156 0.72 -7.44 11.41
N ILE A 157 0.82 -7.27 10.10
CA ILE A 157 2.08 -6.92 9.45
C ILE A 157 2.17 -5.39 9.31
N ILE A 158 3.29 -4.83 9.80
CA ILE A 158 3.57 -3.39 9.77
C ILE A 158 4.96 -3.11 9.21
N ASN A 159 5.15 -1.91 8.63
CA ASN A 159 6.45 -1.40 8.21
C ASN A 159 6.58 0.10 8.50
N GLN A 160 7.70 0.70 8.14
CA GLN A 160 8.02 2.12 8.36
C GLN A 160 7.03 3.10 7.68
N HIS A 161 6.19 2.63 6.78
CA HIS A 161 5.15 3.43 6.12
C HIS A 161 3.75 3.20 6.69
N THR A 162 3.62 2.30 7.68
CA THR A 162 2.37 2.14 8.45
C THR A 162 2.24 3.32 9.41
N ALA A 163 1.23 4.20 9.21
CA ALA A 163 1.16 5.47 9.92
C ALA A 163 -0.25 5.85 10.40
N SER A 164 -0.33 6.76 11.40
CA SER A 164 -1.57 7.46 11.81
C SER A 164 -2.71 6.48 12.18
N ALA A 165 -3.84 6.51 11.47
CA ALA A 165 -5.01 5.65 11.70
C ALA A 165 -4.65 4.14 11.73
N SER A 166 -3.66 3.72 10.91
CA SER A 166 -3.14 2.34 10.92
C SER A 166 -2.43 2.02 12.25
N GLU A 167 -1.77 3.00 12.84
CA GLU A 167 -1.13 2.84 14.14
C GLU A 167 -2.15 2.82 15.28
N ILE A 168 -3.26 3.58 15.16
CA ILE A 168 -4.39 3.51 16.10
C ILE A 168 -5.01 2.11 16.09
N PHE A 169 -5.32 1.58 14.90
CA PHE A 169 -5.84 0.22 14.75
C PHE A 169 -4.88 -0.82 15.37
N THR A 170 -3.60 -0.75 15.02
CA THR A 170 -2.58 -1.67 15.51
C THR A 170 -2.41 -1.60 17.03
N ALA A 171 -2.26 -0.38 17.58
CA ALA A 171 -2.09 -0.17 19.02
C ALA A 171 -3.32 -0.64 19.81
N ALA A 172 -4.52 -0.39 19.28
CA ALA A 172 -5.76 -0.85 19.90
C ALA A 172 -5.80 -2.36 20.09
N LEU A 173 -5.39 -3.14 19.08
CA LEU A 173 -5.39 -4.59 19.15
C LEU A 173 -4.25 -5.12 20.02
N VAL A 174 -3.04 -4.61 19.85
CA VAL A 174 -1.84 -5.07 20.56
C VAL A 174 -1.94 -4.80 22.06
N ASP A 175 -2.31 -3.59 22.46
CA ASP A 175 -2.40 -3.21 23.88
C ASP A 175 -3.51 -3.96 24.61
N ASN A 176 -4.56 -4.39 23.89
CA ASN A 176 -5.65 -5.26 24.43
C ASN A 176 -5.38 -6.76 24.25
N GLN A 177 -4.19 -7.17 23.80
CA GLN A 177 -3.81 -8.58 23.62
C GLN A 177 -4.72 -9.33 22.60
N CYS A 178 -5.26 -8.59 21.64
CA CYS A 178 -6.10 -9.11 20.56
C CYS A 178 -5.30 -9.41 19.29
N ALA A 179 -4.04 -8.96 19.21
CA ALA A 179 -3.14 -9.20 18.09
C ALA A 179 -1.67 -9.18 18.53
N VAL A 180 -0.82 -9.78 17.70
CA VAL A 180 0.64 -9.56 17.70
C VAL A 180 1.06 -8.92 16.39
N THR A 181 2.23 -8.30 16.36
CA THR A 181 2.75 -7.59 15.17
C THR A 181 4.03 -8.21 14.65
N VAL A 182 4.18 -8.22 13.33
CA VAL A 182 5.36 -8.71 12.62
C VAL A 182 5.84 -7.63 11.64
N GLY A 183 7.14 -7.48 11.46
CA GLY A 183 7.71 -6.58 10.47
C GLY A 183 8.70 -5.58 11.04
N GLN A 184 8.55 -4.29 10.71
CA GLN A 184 9.43 -3.21 11.14
C GLN A 184 8.67 -2.22 12.03
N HIS A 185 9.41 -1.28 12.65
CA HIS A 185 8.79 -0.16 13.36
C HIS A 185 7.86 0.62 12.43
N SER A 186 6.69 1.01 12.93
CA SER A 186 5.78 1.89 12.20
C SER A 186 6.29 3.34 12.20
N PHE A 187 5.62 4.21 11.46
CA PHE A 187 6.06 5.58 11.19
C PHE A 187 6.14 6.46 12.44
N GLY A 188 5.15 6.37 13.34
CA GLY A 188 5.09 7.22 14.52
C GLY A 188 4.37 8.56 14.30
N LYS A 189 3.18 8.56 13.71
CA LYS A 189 2.34 9.76 13.62
C LYS A 189 1.33 9.81 14.78
N GLY A 190 1.76 10.37 15.91
CA GLY A 190 0.97 10.47 17.15
C GLY A 190 0.15 11.74 17.30
N THR A 191 -0.03 12.53 16.22
CA THR A 191 -0.79 13.79 16.23
C THR A 191 -2.09 13.65 15.44
N VAL A 192 -3.12 14.39 15.88
CA VAL A 192 -4.38 14.56 15.16
C VAL A 192 -4.39 15.94 14.50
N GLN A 193 -4.67 15.98 13.22
CA GLN A 193 -4.67 17.20 12.42
C GLN A 193 -6.07 17.48 11.88
N GLN A 194 -6.41 18.76 11.86
CA GLN A 194 -7.60 19.28 11.21
C GLN A 194 -7.20 20.06 9.96
N VAL A 195 -7.95 19.85 8.89
CA VAL A 195 -7.85 20.63 7.66
C VAL A 195 -8.99 21.64 7.69
N GLY A 196 -8.68 22.89 7.46
CA GLY A 196 -9.63 23.97 7.24
C GLY A 196 -9.34 24.66 5.92
N ALA A 197 -10.34 25.32 5.33
CA ALA A 197 -10.19 26.18 4.17
C ALA A 197 -10.87 27.51 4.46
N ASP A 198 -10.19 28.60 4.10
CA ASP A 198 -10.71 29.96 4.17
C ASP A 198 -10.26 30.70 2.90
N ASP A 199 -11.18 31.29 2.17
CA ASP A 199 -10.97 32.13 0.99
C ASP A 199 -9.83 31.69 0.04
N ASN A 200 -9.81 30.41 -0.40
CA ASN A 200 -8.81 29.77 -1.26
C ASN A 200 -7.47 29.36 -0.59
N VAL A 201 -7.36 29.44 0.73
CA VAL A 201 -6.21 28.94 1.46
C VAL A 201 -6.60 27.69 2.26
N GLU A 202 -6.03 26.54 1.90
CA GLU A 202 -6.11 25.36 2.74
C GLU A 202 -5.04 25.41 3.82
N TYR A 203 -5.45 25.23 5.07
CA TYR A 203 -4.53 25.14 6.20
C TYR A 203 -4.75 23.82 6.95
N LYS A 204 -3.64 23.30 7.46
CA LYS A 204 -3.60 22.07 8.23
C LYS A 204 -2.85 22.31 9.53
N PHE A 205 -3.54 22.14 10.65
CA PHE A 205 -2.95 22.34 11.97
C PHE A 205 -3.21 21.18 12.92
N THR A 206 -2.29 20.99 13.86
CA THR A 206 -2.40 19.96 14.89
C THR A 206 -3.32 20.44 16.00
N ILE A 207 -4.37 19.67 16.27
CA ILE A 207 -5.38 20.01 17.30
C ILE A 207 -5.24 19.13 18.55
N ALA A 208 -4.62 17.96 18.43
CA ALA A 208 -4.49 17.02 19.53
C ALA A 208 -3.36 16.01 19.29
N LYS A 209 -3.02 15.30 20.34
CA LYS A 209 -2.28 14.03 20.29
C LYS A 209 -3.22 12.87 20.59
N TRP A 210 -2.87 11.71 20.10
CA TRP A 210 -3.52 10.49 20.50
C TRP A 210 -2.54 9.56 21.21
N LEU A 211 -3.06 8.79 22.14
CA LEU A 211 -2.30 7.83 22.93
C LEU A 211 -2.88 6.44 22.74
N THR A 212 -2.03 5.44 22.84
CA THR A 212 -2.44 4.04 22.82
C THR A 212 -3.35 3.72 24.01
N PRO A 213 -4.07 2.59 24.05
CA PRO A 213 -4.85 2.18 25.21
C PRO A 213 -4.07 2.26 26.54
N ARG A 214 -2.78 1.89 26.51
CA ARG A 214 -1.88 1.96 27.68
C ARG A 214 -1.34 3.37 27.99
N GLY A 215 -1.77 4.39 27.23
CA GLY A 215 -1.37 5.78 27.44
C GLY A 215 -0.01 6.16 26.86
N LYS A 216 0.56 5.37 25.96
CA LYS A 216 1.83 5.69 25.31
C LYS A 216 1.62 6.65 24.13
N TRP A 217 2.41 7.71 24.07
CA TRP A 217 2.48 8.57 22.89
C TRP A 217 3.55 8.07 21.93
N ILE A 218 3.11 7.68 20.74
CA ILE A 218 3.98 7.02 19.75
C ILE A 218 4.63 8.01 18.76
N ASN A 219 4.39 9.32 18.91
CA ASN A 219 4.88 10.32 17.97
C ASN A 219 6.41 10.26 17.79
N LYS A 220 6.86 10.17 16.54
CA LYS A 220 8.27 9.98 16.13
C LYS A 220 8.92 8.68 16.62
N ARG A 221 8.18 7.80 17.31
CA ARG A 221 8.68 6.52 17.83
C ARG A 221 8.10 5.33 17.12
N GLY A 222 6.83 5.42 16.69
CA GLY A 222 6.11 4.32 16.09
C GLY A 222 5.78 3.17 17.06
N ILE A 223 5.19 2.13 16.49
CA ILE A 223 4.89 0.88 17.19
C ILE A 223 6.01 -0.10 16.89
N LYS A 224 6.65 -0.60 17.95
CA LYS A 224 7.66 -1.66 17.85
C LYS A 224 6.96 -2.98 17.55
N PRO A 225 7.35 -3.72 16.48
CA PRO A 225 6.77 -5.01 16.20
C PRO A 225 7.12 -6.03 17.30
N THR A 226 6.18 -6.95 17.59
CA THR A 226 6.41 -8.08 18.51
C THR A 226 7.50 -8.99 17.94
N TYR A 227 7.46 -9.22 16.63
CA TYR A 227 8.44 -10.03 15.91
C TYR A 227 9.06 -9.20 14.79
N LYS A 228 10.32 -8.82 14.95
CA LYS A 228 11.04 -8.05 13.92
C LYS A 228 11.46 -8.95 12.76
N THR A 229 11.30 -8.46 11.54
CA THR A 229 11.81 -9.08 10.31
C THR A 229 12.76 -8.14 9.58
N PRO A 230 13.70 -8.66 8.75
CA PRO A 230 14.49 -7.80 7.88
C PRO A 230 13.60 -7.12 6.84
N VAL A 231 14.04 -5.96 6.36
CA VAL A 231 13.42 -5.28 5.21
C VAL A 231 13.79 -6.05 3.95
N SER A 232 12.81 -6.40 3.13
CA SER A 232 13.09 -7.00 1.83
C SER A 232 13.77 -5.98 0.91
N ALA A 233 14.83 -6.41 0.22
CA ALA A 233 15.50 -5.57 -0.79
C ALA A 233 14.51 -5.07 -1.87
N ILE A 234 13.44 -5.84 -2.13
CA ILE A 234 12.40 -5.54 -3.12
C ILE A 234 11.42 -4.47 -2.62
N GLU A 235 11.14 -4.43 -1.31
CA GLU A 235 10.12 -3.55 -0.72
C GLU A 235 10.41 -2.06 -0.95
N ASN A 236 11.69 -1.70 -1.07
CA ASN A 236 12.16 -0.32 -1.23
C ASN A 236 12.82 -0.04 -2.60
N LEU A 237 12.51 -0.83 -3.62
CA LEU A 237 13.03 -0.56 -4.95
C LEU A 237 12.49 0.78 -5.49
N PRO A 238 13.37 1.72 -5.87
CA PRO A 238 12.95 3.00 -6.40
C PRO A 238 12.36 2.86 -7.80
N LYS A 239 11.49 3.80 -8.18
CA LYS A 239 10.96 3.86 -9.55
C LYS A 239 12.02 4.46 -10.49
N PHE A 240 12.06 3.99 -11.74
CA PHE A 240 12.83 4.64 -12.79
C PHE A 240 12.37 6.09 -12.96
N GLN A 241 13.32 7.01 -13.16
CA GLN A 241 13.06 8.45 -13.23
C GLN A 241 12.73 8.92 -14.64
N THR A 242 13.25 8.22 -15.65
CA THR A 242 13.08 8.56 -17.07
C THR A 242 12.54 7.37 -17.87
N ASN A 243 12.11 7.64 -19.11
CA ASN A 243 11.75 6.61 -20.08
C ASN A 243 12.86 6.36 -21.13
N THR A 244 14.06 6.91 -20.92
CA THR A 244 15.20 6.76 -21.83
C THR A 244 15.63 5.31 -21.96
N LEU A 245 16.05 4.86 -23.12
CA LEU A 245 16.66 3.55 -23.31
C LEU A 245 17.96 3.46 -22.50
N LEU A 246 18.13 2.38 -21.71
CA LEU A 246 19.35 2.12 -20.98
C LEU A 246 20.17 1.06 -21.74
N LYS A 247 21.43 1.33 -22.00
CA LYS A 247 22.33 0.46 -22.76
C LYS A 247 23.77 0.57 -22.26
N TYR A 248 24.60 -0.35 -22.70
CA TYR A 248 26.02 -0.41 -22.38
C TYR A 248 26.75 0.96 -22.52
N ASN A 249 27.67 1.22 -21.63
CA ASN A 249 28.44 2.48 -21.46
C ASN A 249 27.62 3.71 -21.00
N MET A 250 26.35 3.59 -20.68
CA MET A 250 25.60 4.67 -20.03
C MET A 250 25.86 4.71 -18.53
N MET A 251 25.72 5.91 -17.94
CA MET A 251 25.81 6.11 -16.49
C MET A 251 24.67 6.99 -15.98
N GLY A 252 24.37 6.89 -14.71
CA GLY A 252 23.38 7.74 -14.05
C GLY A 252 22.43 7.00 -13.12
N LEU A 253 21.48 7.76 -12.59
CA LEU A 253 20.57 7.27 -11.55
C LEU A 253 19.71 6.08 -12.02
N ASP A 254 19.18 6.12 -13.23
CA ASP A 254 18.38 5.01 -13.77
C ASP A 254 19.19 3.73 -13.98
N ILE A 255 20.52 3.84 -14.20
CA ILE A 255 21.41 2.66 -14.22
C ILE A 255 21.56 2.10 -12.81
N ALA A 256 21.77 2.94 -11.81
CA ALA A 256 21.82 2.50 -10.42
C ALA A 256 20.49 1.86 -9.97
N ILE A 257 19.37 2.39 -10.42
CA ILE A 257 18.04 1.80 -10.18
C ILE A 257 17.94 0.41 -10.85
N LEU A 258 18.34 0.29 -12.12
CA LEU A 258 18.39 -0.98 -12.83
C LEU A 258 19.22 -2.02 -12.07
N GLN A 259 20.41 -1.65 -11.63
CA GLN A 259 21.28 -2.51 -10.85
C GLN A 259 20.61 -2.97 -9.55
N LYS A 260 19.88 -2.09 -8.85
CA LYS A 260 19.11 -2.48 -7.66
C LYS A 260 18.04 -3.53 -7.98
N TYR A 261 17.31 -3.39 -9.10
CA TYR A 261 16.35 -4.42 -9.53
C TYR A 261 17.04 -5.75 -9.82
N LEU A 262 18.12 -5.71 -10.59
CA LEU A 262 18.89 -6.92 -10.96
C LEU A 262 19.48 -7.62 -9.71
N MET A 263 19.98 -6.85 -8.75
CA MET A 263 20.47 -7.38 -7.47
C MET A 263 19.34 -8.01 -6.65
N ALA A 264 18.22 -7.33 -6.50
CA ALA A 264 17.06 -7.83 -5.74
C ALA A 264 16.45 -9.10 -6.36
N LEU A 265 16.54 -9.22 -7.69
CA LEU A 265 16.10 -10.40 -8.43
C LEU A 265 17.15 -11.53 -8.47
N GLY A 266 18.41 -11.26 -8.09
CA GLY A 266 19.49 -12.24 -8.03
C GLY A 266 20.31 -12.38 -9.32
N TYR A 267 20.16 -11.44 -10.27
CA TYR A 267 20.92 -11.42 -11.52
C TYR A 267 22.26 -10.69 -11.43
N LEU A 268 22.44 -9.81 -10.44
CA LEU A 268 23.65 -9.05 -10.23
C LEU A 268 24.11 -9.20 -8.77
N SER A 269 25.38 -9.49 -8.55
CA SER A 269 25.99 -9.49 -7.21
C SER A 269 26.61 -8.13 -6.93
N ASN A 270 26.31 -7.55 -5.76
CA ASN A 270 26.88 -6.36 -5.10
C ASN A 270 27.72 -5.39 -5.97
N ASN A 271 27.17 -4.87 -7.05
CA ASN A 271 27.88 -3.91 -7.90
C ASN A 271 26.98 -2.71 -8.25
N LEU A 272 26.76 -1.80 -7.28
CA LEU A 272 25.97 -0.60 -7.44
C LEU A 272 26.88 0.56 -7.89
N THR A 273 27.29 0.55 -9.15
CA THR A 273 28.23 1.56 -9.71
C THR A 273 27.53 2.76 -10.35
N GLY A 274 26.26 2.60 -10.75
CA GLY A 274 25.58 3.57 -11.60
C GLY A 274 26.11 3.63 -13.03
N VAL A 275 27.01 2.70 -13.43
CA VAL A 275 27.54 2.54 -14.78
C VAL A 275 27.02 1.27 -15.41
N TYR A 276 26.52 1.33 -16.63
CA TYR A 276 26.08 0.17 -17.40
C TYR A 276 27.29 -0.56 -17.98
N ASP A 277 27.97 -1.29 -17.12
CA ASP A 277 29.17 -2.07 -17.40
C ASP A 277 28.86 -3.47 -17.99
N ASN A 278 29.87 -4.28 -18.22
CA ASN A 278 29.71 -5.65 -18.71
C ASN A 278 28.94 -6.55 -17.75
N ALA A 279 29.08 -6.35 -16.43
CA ALA A 279 28.34 -7.11 -15.43
C ALA A 279 26.83 -6.80 -15.52
N THR A 280 26.49 -5.52 -15.63
CA THR A 280 25.10 -5.04 -15.82
C THR A 280 24.52 -5.55 -17.15
N LEU A 281 25.31 -5.50 -18.25
CA LEU A 281 24.88 -5.98 -19.56
C LEU A 281 24.55 -7.48 -19.54
N ASN A 282 25.44 -8.29 -18.95
CA ASN A 282 25.25 -9.73 -18.85
C ASN A 282 24.02 -10.07 -17.97
N SER A 283 23.85 -9.34 -16.86
CA SER A 283 22.70 -9.51 -15.96
C SER A 283 21.38 -9.18 -16.67
N VAL A 284 21.35 -8.12 -17.47
CA VAL A 284 20.17 -7.79 -18.29
C VAL A 284 19.86 -8.85 -19.33
N LYS A 285 20.90 -9.36 -20.02
CA LYS A 285 20.72 -10.46 -21.00
C LYS A 285 20.20 -11.73 -20.33
N MET A 286 20.71 -12.09 -19.14
CA MET A 286 20.21 -13.22 -18.36
C MET A 286 18.75 -13.01 -17.97
N PHE A 287 18.41 -11.84 -17.41
CA PHE A 287 17.03 -11.51 -17.08
C PHE A 287 16.09 -11.61 -18.29
N GLN A 288 16.51 -11.06 -19.43
CA GLN A 288 15.73 -11.13 -20.67
C GLN A 288 15.48 -12.58 -21.11
N LYS A 289 16.53 -13.42 -21.07
CA LYS A 289 16.45 -14.85 -21.42
C LYS A 289 15.47 -15.60 -20.51
N ASP A 290 15.62 -15.46 -19.19
CA ASP A 290 14.82 -16.19 -18.21
C ASP A 290 13.35 -15.77 -18.18
N ASN A 291 13.05 -14.58 -18.68
CA ASN A 291 11.68 -14.08 -18.79
C ASN A 291 11.11 -14.17 -20.23
N ASN A 292 11.73 -14.96 -21.12
CA ASN A 292 11.31 -15.15 -22.52
C ASN A 292 11.19 -13.84 -23.31
N LEU A 293 12.09 -12.87 -23.04
CA LEU A 293 12.17 -11.59 -23.72
C LEU A 293 13.27 -11.62 -24.78
N LYS A 294 13.21 -10.73 -25.78
CA LYS A 294 14.28 -10.59 -26.77
C LYS A 294 15.59 -10.21 -26.10
N VAL A 295 16.63 -11.02 -26.24
CA VAL A 295 17.94 -10.84 -25.61
C VAL A 295 18.75 -9.78 -26.37
N THR A 296 18.60 -8.53 -26.01
CA THR A 296 19.28 -7.40 -26.65
C THR A 296 20.34 -6.74 -25.78
N GLY A 297 20.25 -6.94 -24.46
CA GLY A 297 21.03 -6.19 -23.49
C GLY A 297 20.64 -4.71 -23.40
N ILE A 298 19.46 -4.34 -23.91
CA ILE A 298 18.92 -2.98 -23.86
C ILE A 298 17.67 -3.00 -22.96
N VAL A 299 17.54 -1.97 -22.10
CA VAL A 299 16.39 -1.81 -21.21
C VAL A 299 15.50 -0.70 -21.73
N ASN A 300 14.43 -1.07 -22.42
CA ASN A 300 13.35 -0.20 -22.85
C ASN A 300 12.21 -0.17 -21.82
N LYS A 301 11.08 0.46 -22.13
CA LYS A 301 9.90 0.54 -21.29
C LYS A 301 9.34 -0.86 -20.93
N ASP A 302 9.34 -1.79 -21.87
CA ASP A 302 8.79 -3.13 -21.66
C ASP A 302 9.68 -3.96 -20.70
N ILE A 303 11.01 -3.83 -20.85
CA ILE A 303 11.96 -4.49 -19.93
C ILE A 303 11.87 -3.90 -18.52
N ARG A 304 11.69 -2.58 -18.36
CA ARG A 304 11.44 -1.95 -17.05
C ARG A 304 10.16 -2.50 -16.42
N TYR A 305 9.09 -2.61 -17.21
CA TYR A 305 7.85 -3.20 -16.73
C TYR A 305 8.02 -4.67 -16.33
N ALA A 306 8.75 -5.45 -17.12
CA ALA A 306 9.06 -6.85 -16.80
C ALA A 306 9.88 -6.96 -15.50
N LEU A 307 10.88 -6.11 -15.28
CA LEU A 307 11.65 -6.03 -14.03
C LEU A 307 10.74 -5.71 -12.83
N TYR A 308 9.82 -4.75 -13.00
CA TYR A 308 8.86 -4.42 -11.96
C TYR A 308 7.94 -5.60 -11.63
N VAL A 309 7.40 -6.27 -12.65
CA VAL A 309 6.52 -7.45 -12.45
C VAL A 309 7.28 -8.60 -11.81
N ALA A 310 8.51 -8.87 -12.24
CA ALA A 310 9.34 -9.91 -11.65
C ALA A 310 9.65 -9.63 -10.17
N ALA A 311 10.01 -8.38 -9.84
CA ALA A 311 10.23 -7.96 -8.46
C ALA A 311 8.95 -8.08 -7.62
N TYR A 312 7.82 -7.64 -8.15
CA TYR A 312 6.51 -7.77 -7.50
C TYR A 312 6.18 -9.24 -7.21
N ASN A 313 6.32 -10.13 -8.20
CA ASN A 313 6.05 -11.55 -8.04
C ASN A 313 7.00 -12.20 -7.01
N LYS A 314 8.29 -11.87 -7.06
CA LYS A 314 9.26 -12.36 -6.09
C LYS A 314 8.93 -11.89 -4.67
N PHE A 315 8.55 -10.62 -4.50
CA PHE A 315 8.11 -10.09 -3.20
C PHE A 315 6.93 -10.87 -2.63
N TYR A 316 5.91 -11.16 -3.46
CA TYR A 316 4.74 -11.90 -3.00
C TYR A 316 5.00 -13.37 -2.72
N ASN A 317 5.91 -14.01 -3.47
CA ASN A 317 6.23 -15.42 -3.31
C ASN A 317 7.18 -15.65 -2.13
N ASP A 318 8.21 -14.80 -1.98
CA ASP A 318 9.30 -14.95 -1.02
C ASP A 318 9.17 -13.98 0.17
N ASP A 319 7.97 -13.52 0.47
CA ASP A 319 7.70 -12.54 1.53
C ASP A 319 8.08 -13.09 2.92
N VAL A 320 9.31 -12.77 3.34
CA VAL A 320 9.86 -13.17 4.65
C VAL A 320 8.99 -12.73 5.82
N THR A 321 8.32 -11.58 5.70
CA THR A 321 7.44 -11.06 6.76
C THR A 321 6.16 -11.87 6.85
N VAL A 322 5.55 -12.22 5.70
CA VAL A 322 4.39 -13.13 5.66
C VAL A 322 4.81 -14.54 6.11
N SER A 323 5.96 -15.04 5.68
CA SER A 323 6.48 -16.35 6.10
C SER A 323 6.69 -16.40 7.61
N LYS A 324 7.25 -15.33 8.21
CA LYS A 324 7.35 -15.22 9.67
C LYS A 324 5.98 -15.17 10.35
N ALA A 325 5.02 -14.41 9.81
CA ALA A 325 3.65 -14.37 10.34
C ALA A 325 2.98 -15.76 10.31
N LEU A 326 3.20 -16.52 9.24
CA LEU A 326 2.68 -17.88 9.11
C LEU A 326 3.26 -18.87 10.15
N SER A 327 4.50 -18.64 10.62
CA SER A 327 5.16 -19.50 11.61
C SER A 327 4.75 -19.22 13.07
N ILE A 328 4.01 -18.13 13.34
CA ILE A 328 3.63 -17.74 14.70
C ILE A 328 2.33 -18.42 15.11
N ASP A 329 2.32 -19.07 16.25
CA ASP A 329 1.11 -19.55 16.91
C ASP A 329 0.64 -18.51 17.91
N PHE A 330 -0.60 -17.99 17.69
CA PHE A 330 -1.15 -16.89 18.50
C PHE A 330 -2.67 -17.01 18.65
#